data_9d1b4c9de8c422c98252700e0f7e1a62
#
_entry.id   9d1b4c9de8c422c98252700e0f7e1a62
#
_cell.length_a   1.000
_cell.length_b   1.000
_cell.length_c   1.000
_cell.angle_alpha   90.00
_cell.angle_beta   90.00
_cell.angle_gamma   90.00
#
_symmetry.space_group_name_H-M   'P 1'
#
loop_
_entity.id
_entity.type
_entity.pdbx_description
1 polymer ?
#
loop_
_entity_poly.entity_id
_entity_poly.type
_entity_poly.pdbx_seq_one_letter_code
_entity_poly.pdbx_strand_id
1 'polypeptide(L)'
;MGFCNASYLPTERGFDTFHGYYTGAEEYYTHTRGATIGGGPPGYDFRNGNEVDLGANGTYSSFLIADRTTRIIENHVKTNFEDPLFMYLPFQNVHSPLQVPKNYSDLYPHLKNAYRKTYSGKF
;
A
#
# COMPACT_ATOMS: atom_id res chain seq x y z
N MET A 1 3.86 12.82 0.44
CA MET A 1 5.13 13.30 -0.12
C MET A 1 5.51 12.33 -1.22
N GLY A 2 5.72 12.83 -2.45
CA GLY A 2 6.20 11.99 -3.54
C GLY A 2 7.71 11.82 -3.45
N PHE A 3 8.22 10.65 -3.77
CA PHE A 3 9.65 10.38 -3.80
C PHE A 3 10.22 10.75 -5.19
N CYS A 4 10.37 12.04 -5.43
CA CYS A 4 10.83 12.56 -6.74
C CYS A 4 12.32 12.32 -7.02
N ASN A 5 13.09 11.86 -6.03
CA ASN A 5 14.52 11.61 -6.14
C ASN A 5 14.88 10.41 -5.26
N ALA A 6 15.81 9.57 -5.74
CA ALA A 6 16.26 8.38 -5.01
C ALA A 6 16.76 8.71 -3.58
N SER A 7 17.44 9.84 -3.38
CA SER A 7 17.91 10.28 -2.06
C SER A 7 16.79 10.57 -1.02
N TYR A 8 15.52 10.57 -1.45
CA TYR A 8 14.36 10.79 -0.58
C TYR A 8 13.63 9.49 -0.24
N LEU A 9 14.09 8.36 -0.74
CA LEU A 9 13.50 7.06 -0.43
C LEU A 9 13.65 6.73 1.06
N PRO A 10 12.74 5.92 1.62
CA PRO A 10 12.81 5.54 3.03
C PRO A 10 14.15 4.90 3.42
N THR A 11 14.71 4.05 2.57
CA THR A 11 16.00 3.39 2.78
C THR A 11 17.19 4.36 2.81
N GLU A 12 17.04 5.55 2.19
CA GLU A 12 18.04 6.62 2.25
C GLU A 12 17.79 7.59 3.44
N ARG A 13 16.77 7.31 4.23
CA ARG A 13 16.32 8.14 5.35
C ARG A 13 16.32 7.41 6.69
N GLY A 14 17.05 6.28 6.78
CA GLY A 14 17.27 5.55 8.02
C GLY A 14 16.33 4.38 8.26
N PHE A 15 15.47 4.01 7.29
CA PHE A 15 14.73 2.75 7.35
C PHE A 15 15.54 1.64 6.68
N ASP A 16 15.59 0.47 7.31
CA ASP A 16 16.28 -0.70 6.78
C ASP A 16 15.54 -1.32 5.59
N THR A 17 14.22 -1.23 5.58
CA THR A 17 13.38 -1.80 4.52
C THR A 17 12.24 -0.86 4.15
N PHE A 18 11.76 -1.02 2.90
CA PHE A 18 10.57 -0.34 2.38
C PHE A 18 9.74 -1.33 1.56
N HIS A 19 8.42 -1.29 1.71
CA HIS A 19 7.48 -2.02 0.86
C HIS A 19 6.22 -1.17 0.63
N GLY A 20 5.93 -0.85 -0.62
CA GLY A 20 4.84 0.05 -0.98
C GLY A 20 5.11 0.81 -2.28
N TYR A 21 4.51 1.98 -2.44
CA TYR A 21 4.60 2.78 -3.66
C TYR A 21 5.23 4.16 -3.40
N TYR A 22 5.83 4.74 -4.44
CA TYR A 22 6.54 6.02 -4.33
C TYR A 22 5.67 7.25 -4.60
N THR A 23 4.58 7.07 -5.33
CA THR A 23 3.67 8.16 -5.67
C THR A 23 2.64 8.44 -4.57
N GLY A 24 1.78 9.44 -4.76
CA GLY A 24 0.82 9.84 -3.72
C GLY A 24 -0.39 8.92 -3.59
N ALA A 25 -0.66 8.08 -4.59
CA ALA A 25 -1.76 7.10 -4.61
C ALA A 25 -1.59 6.15 -5.78
N GLU A 26 -2.19 4.97 -5.68
CA GLU A 26 -2.25 3.96 -6.75
C GLU A 26 -3.60 3.25 -6.76
N GLU A 27 -3.86 2.45 -7.78
CA GLU A 27 -4.96 1.48 -7.80
C GLU A 27 -4.67 0.34 -6.81
N TYR A 28 -5.64 0.00 -5.95
CA TYR A 28 -5.42 -0.95 -4.84
C TYR A 28 -5.08 -2.38 -5.26
N TYR A 29 -5.39 -2.77 -6.49
CA TYR A 29 -5.16 -4.13 -7.01
C TYR A 29 -4.11 -4.17 -8.11
N THR A 30 -4.19 -3.25 -9.07
CA THR A 30 -3.26 -3.24 -10.20
C THR A 30 -1.95 -2.56 -9.87
N HIS A 31 -1.89 -1.81 -8.77
CA HIS A 31 -0.74 -1.02 -8.33
C HIS A 31 -0.22 -0.09 -9.42
N THR A 32 -1.14 0.34 -10.28
CA THR A 32 -0.84 1.33 -11.31
C THR A 32 -1.31 2.70 -10.88
N ARG A 33 -0.59 3.70 -11.29
CA ARG A 33 -1.08 5.08 -11.24
C ARG A 33 -1.55 5.47 -12.62
N GLY A 34 -2.80 5.98 -12.72
CA GLY A 34 -3.36 6.53 -13.95
C GLY A 34 -2.53 7.68 -14.50
N ALA A 35 -2.85 8.11 -15.73
CA ALA A 35 -2.16 9.20 -16.41
C ALA A 35 -1.89 10.38 -15.46
N THR A 36 -0.63 10.70 -15.29
CA THR A 36 -0.19 11.84 -14.48
C THR A 36 -0.70 13.14 -15.08
N ILE A 37 -0.79 14.19 -14.28
CA ILE A 37 -0.89 15.57 -14.79
C ILE A 37 0.32 15.77 -15.71
N GLY A 38 0.11 15.67 -17.03
CA GLY A 38 1.18 15.66 -18.03
C GLY A 38 1.07 14.55 -19.07
N GLY A 39 0.05 13.65 -18.95
CA GLY A 39 -0.35 12.73 -20.02
C GLY A 39 0.53 11.51 -20.24
N GLY A 40 1.37 11.13 -19.30
CA GLY A 40 2.13 9.89 -19.37
C GLY A 40 1.24 8.64 -19.25
N PRO A 41 1.65 7.49 -19.79
CA PRO A 41 0.91 6.23 -19.65
C PRO A 41 0.85 5.82 -18.17
N PRO A 42 -0.18 5.03 -17.78
CA PRO A 42 -0.23 4.44 -16.43
C PRO A 42 1.05 3.63 -16.17
N GLY A 43 1.67 3.87 -15.02
CA GLY A 43 2.86 3.14 -14.59
C GLY A 43 2.59 2.28 -13.36
N TYR A 44 3.22 1.12 -13.29
CA TYR A 44 3.21 0.26 -12.10
C TYR A 44 4.17 0.83 -11.05
N ASP A 45 3.72 0.93 -9.79
CA ASP A 45 4.50 1.64 -8.76
C ASP A 45 4.70 0.86 -7.44
N PHE A 46 4.26 -0.38 -7.34
CA PHE A 46 4.47 -1.15 -6.11
C PHE A 46 5.87 -1.76 -6.06
N ARG A 47 6.55 -1.65 -4.91
CA ARG A 47 7.99 -1.94 -4.78
C ARG A 47 8.32 -2.67 -3.48
N ASN A 48 9.40 -3.46 -3.55
CA ASN A 48 10.09 -4.02 -2.40
C ASN A 48 11.52 -3.43 -2.39
N GLY A 49 11.78 -2.50 -1.48
CA GLY A 49 12.95 -1.63 -1.57
C GLY A 49 12.90 -0.78 -2.84
N ASN A 50 13.93 -0.85 -3.66
CA ASN A 50 14.02 -0.12 -4.92
C ASN A 50 13.50 -0.94 -6.12
N GLU A 51 13.27 -2.23 -5.95
CA GLU A 51 12.85 -3.12 -7.02
C GLU A 51 11.33 -3.11 -7.20
N VAL A 52 10.88 -3.20 -8.45
CA VAL A 52 9.47 -3.32 -8.78
C VAL A 52 8.95 -4.70 -8.37
N ASP A 53 7.91 -4.73 -7.54
CA ASP A 53 7.28 -5.98 -7.08
C ASP A 53 6.06 -6.33 -7.95
N LEU A 54 6.31 -6.97 -9.08
CA LEU A 54 5.23 -7.45 -9.97
C LEU A 54 4.40 -8.57 -9.34
N GLY A 55 4.91 -9.27 -8.33
CA GLY A 55 4.19 -10.32 -7.60
C GLY A 55 3.01 -9.79 -6.80
N ALA A 56 3.00 -8.50 -6.49
CA ALA A 56 1.91 -7.83 -5.79
C ALA A 56 0.65 -7.65 -6.67
N ASN A 57 0.80 -7.65 -8.00
CA ASN A 57 -0.29 -7.37 -8.93
C ASN A 57 -1.50 -8.31 -8.71
N GLY A 58 -2.69 -7.73 -8.65
CA GLY A 58 -3.94 -8.46 -8.40
C GLY A 58 -4.30 -8.63 -6.93
N THR A 59 -3.40 -8.33 -5.99
CA THR A 59 -3.65 -8.41 -4.55
C THR A 59 -3.97 -7.03 -3.97
N TYR A 60 -4.97 -6.94 -3.11
CA TYR A 60 -5.37 -5.69 -2.46
C TYR A 60 -4.22 -5.13 -1.59
N SER A 61 -3.79 -3.89 -1.82
CA SER A 61 -2.59 -3.29 -1.22
C SER A 61 -2.57 -3.38 0.32
N SER A 62 -3.72 -3.22 0.98
CA SER A 62 -3.78 -3.32 2.43
C SER A 62 -3.48 -4.73 2.94
N PHE A 63 -3.80 -5.77 2.17
CA PHE A 63 -3.44 -7.16 2.54
C PHE A 63 -1.94 -7.38 2.39
N LEU A 64 -1.32 -6.86 1.33
CA LEU A 64 0.12 -6.94 1.14
C LEU A 64 0.89 -6.27 2.27
N ILE A 65 0.44 -5.06 2.67
CA ILE A 65 1.07 -4.31 3.77
C ILE A 65 0.88 -5.07 5.09
N ALA A 66 -0.32 -5.57 5.37
CA ALA A 66 -0.61 -6.32 6.60
C ALA A 66 0.21 -7.62 6.68
N ASP A 67 0.26 -8.41 5.61
CA ASP A 67 1.07 -9.64 5.54
C ASP A 67 2.56 -9.34 5.74
N ARG A 68 3.09 -8.32 5.04
CA ARG A 68 4.48 -7.92 5.20
C ARG A 68 4.78 -7.47 6.63
N THR A 69 3.89 -6.69 7.22
CA THR A 69 4.00 -6.24 8.62
C THR A 69 4.09 -7.42 9.58
N THR A 70 3.17 -8.37 9.45
CA THR A 70 3.14 -9.59 10.27
C THR A 70 4.45 -10.37 10.16
N ARG A 71 4.94 -10.59 8.94
CA ARG A 71 6.22 -11.29 8.71
C ARG A 71 7.42 -10.57 9.32
N ILE A 72 7.46 -9.24 9.25
CA ILE A 72 8.54 -8.47 9.88
C ILE A 72 8.51 -8.66 11.40
N ILE A 73 7.35 -8.53 12.03
CA ILE A 73 7.20 -8.71 13.48
C ILE A 73 7.60 -10.14 13.90
N GLU A 74 7.09 -11.15 13.20
CA GLU A 74 7.40 -12.55 13.50
C GLU A 74 8.89 -12.86 13.34
N ASN A 75 9.52 -12.31 12.30
CA ASN A 75 10.96 -12.49 12.09
C ASN A 75 11.77 -11.78 13.16
N HIS A 76 11.40 -10.54 13.49
CA HIS A 76 12.07 -9.75 14.52
C HIS A 76 12.05 -10.47 15.87
N VAL A 77 10.91 -11.00 16.30
CA VAL A 77 10.79 -11.77 17.54
C VAL A 77 11.69 -13.02 17.54
N LYS A 78 11.91 -13.63 16.37
CA LYS A 78 12.75 -14.85 16.26
C LYS A 78 14.25 -14.56 16.22
N THR A 79 14.65 -13.42 15.66
CA THR A 79 16.07 -13.18 15.33
C THR A 79 16.70 -12.02 16.11
N ASN A 80 15.90 -11.02 16.51
CA ASN A 80 16.37 -9.76 17.07
C ASN A 80 15.52 -9.30 18.28
N PHE A 81 15.04 -10.22 19.09
CA PHE A 81 14.11 -9.95 20.20
C PHE A 81 14.57 -8.85 21.16
N GLU A 82 15.88 -8.73 21.40
CA GLU A 82 16.45 -7.73 22.31
C GLU A 82 16.51 -6.32 21.70
N ASP A 83 16.41 -6.18 20.39
CA ASP A 83 16.50 -4.90 19.71
C ASP A 83 15.12 -4.23 19.61
N PRO A 84 15.01 -2.90 19.73
CA PRO A 84 13.74 -2.21 19.50
C PRO A 84 13.34 -2.24 18.02
N LEU A 85 12.06 -2.49 17.74
CA LEU A 85 11.48 -2.43 16.39
C LEU A 85 10.70 -1.12 16.21
N PHE A 86 11.06 -0.34 15.19
CA PHE A 86 10.28 0.82 14.75
C PHE A 86 9.68 0.56 13.37
N MET A 87 8.36 0.76 13.24
CA MET A 87 7.63 0.59 11.98
C MET A 87 6.76 1.81 11.70
N TYR A 88 6.76 2.28 10.45
CA TYR A 88 5.84 3.28 9.96
C TYR A 88 4.90 2.65 8.93
N LEU A 89 3.60 2.61 9.22
CA LEU A 89 2.58 1.88 8.46
C LEU A 89 1.49 2.83 7.92
N PRO A 90 1.80 3.65 6.91
CA PRO A 90 0.83 4.57 6.32
C PRO A 90 -0.04 3.84 5.29
N PHE A 91 -1.11 3.17 5.74
CA PHE A 91 -2.06 2.51 4.84
C PHE A 91 -2.65 3.50 3.84
N GLN A 92 -2.88 3.03 2.61
CA GLN A 92 -3.54 3.82 1.58
C GLN A 92 -5.01 4.12 1.91
N ASN A 93 -5.66 3.28 2.70
CA ASN A 93 -7.04 3.45 3.15
C ASN A 93 -7.17 4.76 3.95
N VAL A 94 -8.16 5.56 3.66
CA VAL A 94 -9.32 5.39 2.77
C VAL A 94 -9.20 6.24 1.48
N HIS A 95 -7.99 6.50 1.01
CA HIS A 95 -7.74 7.35 -0.16
C HIS A 95 -8.42 6.80 -1.42
N SER A 96 -8.67 7.67 -2.40
CA SER A 96 -9.11 7.26 -3.76
C SER A 96 -7.97 6.52 -4.51
N PRO A 97 -8.32 5.62 -5.47
CA PRO A 97 -9.66 5.27 -5.93
C PRO A 97 -10.47 4.50 -4.87
N LEU A 98 -11.81 4.53 -5.01
CA LEU A 98 -12.68 3.79 -4.10
C LEU A 98 -12.75 2.32 -4.52
N GLN A 99 -11.85 1.53 -3.97
CA GLN A 99 -11.77 0.09 -4.20
C GLN A 99 -11.68 -0.63 -2.86
N VAL A 100 -12.35 -1.76 -2.75
CA VAL A 100 -12.35 -2.62 -1.56
C VAL A 100 -12.79 -4.02 -1.97
N PRO A 101 -12.29 -5.09 -1.34
CA PRO A 101 -12.81 -6.43 -1.58
C PRO A 101 -14.31 -6.50 -1.27
N LYS A 102 -15.05 -7.20 -2.14
CA LYS A 102 -16.53 -7.25 -2.10
C LYS A 102 -17.09 -7.68 -0.74
N ASN A 103 -16.48 -8.63 -0.08
CA ASN A 103 -16.91 -9.12 1.24
C ASN A 103 -16.95 -8.00 2.30
N TYR A 104 -16.06 -7.02 2.24
CA TYR A 104 -16.10 -5.87 3.17
C TYR A 104 -17.22 -4.88 2.82
N SER A 105 -17.41 -4.57 1.54
CA SER A 105 -18.54 -3.71 1.14
C SER A 105 -19.89 -4.35 1.41
N ASP A 106 -20.01 -5.68 1.35
CA ASP A 106 -21.24 -6.41 1.61
C ASP A 106 -21.69 -6.37 3.09
N LEU A 107 -20.80 -5.98 4.00
CA LEU A 107 -21.16 -5.71 5.40
C LEU A 107 -22.15 -4.53 5.56
N TYR A 108 -22.32 -3.73 4.51
CA TYR A 108 -23.19 -2.53 4.52
C TYR A 108 -24.35 -2.63 3.52
N PRO A 109 -25.24 -3.65 3.64
CA PRO A 109 -26.32 -3.88 2.68
C PRO A 109 -27.39 -2.78 2.69
N HIS A 110 -27.50 -2.03 3.78
CA HIS A 110 -28.45 -0.91 3.94
C HIS A 110 -28.04 0.33 3.15
N LEU A 111 -26.78 0.47 2.74
CA LEU A 111 -26.29 1.60 1.94
C LEU A 111 -26.64 1.39 0.46
N LYS A 112 -27.55 2.21 -0.05
CA LYS A 112 -28.00 2.16 -1.47
C LYS A 112 -27.00 2.82 -2.44
N ASN A 113 -26.26 3.81 -1.98
CA ASN A 113 -25.26 4.49 -2.80
C ASN A 113 -23.98 3.65 -2.86
N ALA A 114 -23.60 3.23 -4.07
CA ALA A 114 -22.44 2.35 -4.29
C ALA A 114 -21.11 2.96 -3.80
N TYR A 115 -20.91 4.25 -4.00
CA TYR A 115 -19.68 4.93 -3.52
C TYR A 115 -19.60 4.92 -1.99
N ARG A 116 -20.70 5.24 -1.31
CA ARG A 116 -20.75 5.20 0.16
C ARG A 116 -20.56 3.78 0.69
N LYS A 117 -21.16 2.79 0.03
CA LYS A 117 -21.01 1.39 0.38
C LYS A 117 -19.54 0.93 0.26
N THR A 118 -18.89 1.24 -0.88
CA THR A 118 -17.48 0.94 -1.09
C THR A 118 -16.59 1.66 -0.08
N TYR A 119 -16.84 2.94 0.17
CA TYR A 119 -16.09 3.73 1.15
C TYR A 119 -16.20 3.13 2.56
N SER A 120 -17.41 2.74 2.99
CA SER A 120 -17.62 2.12 4.29
C SER A 120 -16.88 0.80 4.46
N GLY A 121 -16.76 0.01 3.39
CA GLY A 121 -15.99 -1.24 3.41
C GLY A 121 -14.47 -1.07 3.51
N LYS A 122 -13.95 0.16 3.39
CA LYS A 122 -12.51 0.45 3.52
C LYS A 122 -12.05 0.64 4.97
N PHE A 123 -12.98 0.75 5.91
CA PHE A 123 -12.73 0.75 7.34
C PHE A 123 -12.78 -0.68 7.89
#